data_4af35b852083aaf78ec13251eb61de93
#
_entry.id   4af35b852083aaf78ec13251eb61de93
#
_cell.length_a   1.000
_cell.length_b   1.000
_cell.length_c   1.000
_cell.angle_alpha   90.00
_cell.angle_beta   90.00
_cell.angle_gamma   90.00
#
_symmetry.space_group_name_H-M   'P 1'
#
loop_
_entity.id
_entity.type
_entity.pdbx_description
1 polymer ?
#
loop_
_entity_poly.entity_id
_entity_poly.type
_entity_poly.pdbx_seq_one_letter_code
_entity_poly.pdbx_strand_id
1 'polypeptide(L)'
;LTGRRIPIITDDYVDRAFGTGVVKVTPAHDFNDYAVGQRHNLPLINIFSSTAKIIEDRDDIPAQYRGLDRFDARKAIIADLDAAGLLVEIKPHKLMVPRGDRSGQVIEPYLTDQWFVKMDTLGQRGLELVENGSVKFVPPNWVNTYRHWMENIQDWCISRQLWWGHRIP
;
A
#
# COMPACT_ATOMS: atom_id res chain seq x y z
N LEU A 1 5.80 -21.55 7.54
CA LEU A 1 5.04 -22.34 6.57
C LEU A 1 5.70 -22.39 5.17
N THR A 2 6.35 -21.30 4.72
CA THR A 2 7.06 -21.25 3.42
C THR A 2 8.57 -21.57 3.52
N GLY A 3 9.16 -21.59 4.69
CA GLY A 3 10.60 -21.70 4.90
C GLY A 3 11.42 -20.50 4.38
N ARG A 4 10.79 -19.44 3.90
CA ARG A 4 11.47 -18.26 3.39
C ARG A 4 12.21 -17.53 4.51
N ARG A 5 13.47 -17.15 4.24
CA ARG A 5 14.21 -16.23 5.09
C ARG A 5 13.88 -14.80 4.71
N ILE A 6 13.57 -13.96 5.71
CA ILE A 6 13.31 -12.52 5.55
C ILE A 6 14.39 -11.72 6.29
N PRO A 7 14.80 -10.54 5.79
CA PRO A 7 15.76 -9.70 6.48
C PRO A 7 15.14 -9.06 7.72
N ILE A 8 15.95 -8.81 8.73
CA ILE A 8 15.62 -7.90 9.84
C ILE A 8 16.20 -6.54 9.47
N ILE A 9 15.37 -5.53 9.44
CA ILE A 9 15.70 -4.15 9.10
C ILE A 9 15.33 -3.21 10.23
N THR A 10 15.90 -2.02 10.27
CA THR A 10 15.49 -0.93 11.16
C THR A 10 14.93 0.21 10.33
N ASP A 11 13.80 0.78 10.75
CA ASP A 11 13.15 1.89 10.05
C ASP A 11 12.44 2.79 11.06
N ASP A 12 12.43 4.09 10.82
CA ASP A 12 11.77 5.09 11.68
C ASP A 12 10.24 4.97 11.69
N TYR A 13 9.68 4.20 10.76
CA TYR A 13 8.28 3.83 10.74
C TYR A 13 7.85 3.03 11.98
N VAL A 14 8.77 2.34 12.62
CA VAL A 14 8.48 1.44 13.76
C VAL A 14 8.38 2.23 15.06
N ASP A 15 7.19 2.30 15.63
CA ASP A 15 7.00 2.81 16.98
C ASP A 15 7.44 1.76 18.03
N ARG A 16 8.55 2.04 18.71
CA ARG A 16 9.14 1.17 19.74
C ARG A 16 8.27 1.03 20.98
N ALA A 17 7.36 1.99 21.23
CA ALA A 17 6.46 1.96 22.38
C ALA A 17 5.17 1.18 22.10
N PHE A 18 4.90 0.86 20.84
CA PHE A 18 3.70 0.13 20.45
C PHE A 18 3.95 -1.38 20.37
N GLY A 19 3.17 -2.17 21.12
CA GLY A 19 3.25 -3.64 21.13
C GLY A 19 4.64 -4.15 21.54
N THR A 20 5.28 -4.91 20.68
CA THR A 20 6.62 -5.46 20.88
C THR A 20 7.74 -4.59 20.30
N GLY A 21 7.40 -3.51 19.60
CA GLY A 21 8.35 -2.73 18.81
C GLY A 21 8.89 -3.47 17.58
N VAL A 22 8.25 -4.59 17.19
CA VAL A 22 8.59 -5.37 16.00
C VAL A 22 7.40 -5.43 15.06
N VAL A 23 7.60 -5.04 13.80
CA VAL A 23 6.56 -5.00 12.76
C VAL A 23 6.92 -5.95 11.63
N LYS A 24 5.94 -6.73 11.18
CA LYS A 24 6.04 -7.51 9.94
C LYS A 24 5.71 -6.58 8.78
N VAL A 25 6.58 -6.53 7.78
CA VAL A 25 6.46 -5.67 6.59
C VAL A 25 6.12 -6.51 5.36
N THR A 26 5.02 -6.18 4.66
CA THR A 26 4.56 -6.83 3.42
C THR A 26 4.31 -5.81 2.32
N PRO A 27 5.34 -5.39 1.59
CA PRO A 27 5.28 -4.24 0.68
C PRO A 27 4.24 -4.32 -0.44
N ALA A 28 3.84 -5.54 -0.84
CA ALA A 28 2.85 -5.71 -1.90
C ALA A 28 1.39 -5.51 -1.47
N HIS A 29 1.09 -5.49 -0.15
CA HIS A 29 -0.28 -5.54 0.36
C HIS A 29 -0.61 -4.50 1.44
N ASP A 30 0.26 -3.53 1.64
CA ASP A 30 0.03 -2.40 2.55
C ASP A 30 0.77 -1.16 2.04
N PHE A 31 0.13 0.00 2.10
CA PHE A 31 0.70 1.25 1.58
C PHE A 31 1.91 1.74 2.38
N ASN A 32 1.86 1.62 3.70
CA ASN A 32 2.97 2.02 4.56
C ASN A 32 4.14 1.05 4.41
N ASP A 33 3.85 -0.24 4.36
CA ASP A 33 4.84 -1.30 4.12
C ASP A 33 5.47 -1.15 2.73
N TYR A 34 4.72 -0.67 1.73
CA TYR A 34 5.27 -0.36 0.40
C TYR A 34 6.34 0.74 0.49
N ALA A 35 6.07 1.82 1.23
CA ALA A 35 7.04 2.89 1.41
C ALA A 35 8.31 2.41 2.15
N VAL A 36 8.17 1.56 3.18
CA VAL A 36 9.30 0.89 3.84
C VAL A 36 10.04 0.01 2.85
N GLY A 37 9.32 -0.77 2.04
CA GLY A 37 9.87 -1.64 1.01
C GLY A 37 10.71 -0.88 -0.01
N GLN A 38 10.26 0.29 -0.43
CA GLN A 38 11.00 1.19 -1.34
C GLN A 38 12.32 1.65 -0.71
N ARG A 39 12.30 2.14 0.55
CA ARG A 39 13.51 2.62 1.24
C ARG A 39 14.56 1.54 1.44
N HIS A 40 14.13 0.31 1.67
CA HIS A 40 15.01 -0.84 1.94
C HIS A 40 15.20 -1.79 0.75
N ASN A 41 14.68 -1.42 -0.42
CA ASN A 41 14.74 -2.23 -1.64
C ASN A 41 14.25 -3.68 -1.41
N LEU A 42 13.13 -3.83 -0.69
CA LEU A 42 12.53 -5.12 -0.39
C LEU A 42 11.75 -5.64 -1.61
N PRO A 43 11.70 -6.96 -1.82
CA PRO A 43 10.93 -7.54 -2.92
C PRO A 43 9.41 -7.33 -2.71
N LEU A 44 8.72 -7.00 -3.80
CA LEU A 44 7.27 -6.91 -3.85
C LEU A 44 6.67 -8.30 -4.14
N ILE A 45 6.22 -8.98 -3.09
CA ILE A 45 5.70 -10.36 -3.19
C ILE A 45 4.19 -10.31 -3.14
N ASN A 46 3.56 -10.20 -4.31
CA ASN A 46 2.10 -10.29 -4.43
C ASN A 46 1.65 -11.75 -4.26
N ILE A 47 0.70 -12.00 -3.39
CA ILE A 47 0.12 -13.34 -3.16
C ILE A 47 -1.34 -13.44 -3.61
N PHE A 48 -1.95 -12.34 -4.06
CA PHE A 48 -3.34 -12.32 -4.50
C PHE A 48 -3.50 -12.25 -6.01
N SER A 49 -4.50 -12.95 -6.50
CA SER A 49 -5.07 -12.73 -7.83
C SER A 49 -5.93 -11.47 -7.87
N SER A 50 -6.36 -11.04 -9.05
CA SER A 50 -7.30 -9.91 -9.23
C SER A 50 -8.67 -10.13 -8.58
N THR A 51 -9.00 -11.35 -8.20
CA THR A 51 -10.23 -11.71 -7.46
C THR A 51 -10.01 -11.94 -5.98
N ALA A 52 -8.85 -11.53 -5.45
CA ALA A 52 -8.46 -11.67 -4.05
C ALA A 52 -8.41 -13.13 -3.54
N LYS A 53 -8.15 -14.06 -4.43
CA LYS A 53 -7.77 -15.44 -4.07
C LYS A 53 -6.26 -15.56 -4.00
N ILE A 54 -5.77 -16.52 -3.27
CA ILE A 54 -4.35 -16.87 -3.28
C ILE A 54 -3.95 -17.35 -4.68
N ILE A 55 -2.86 -16.84 -5.23
CA ILE A 55 -2.35 -17.18 -6.56
C ILE A 55 -2.09 -18.70 -6.64
N GLU A 56 -2.53 -19.33 -7.74
CA GLU A 56 -2.46 -20.78 -7.92
C GLU A 56 -1.12 -21.24 -8.52
N ASP A 57 -0.55 -20.47 -9.42
CA ASP A 57 0.60 -20.81 -10.26
C ASP A 57 1.95 -20.33 -9.71
N ARG A 58 2.07 -20.26 -8.38
CA ARG A 58 3.32 -19.86 -7.70
C ARG A 58 3.86 -20.95 -6.79
N ASP A 59 5.04 -21.46 -7.11
CA ASP A 59 5.68 -22.56 -6.36
C ASP A 59 6.20 -22.18 -4.97
N ASP A 60 6.41 -20.89 -4.72
CA ASP A 60 6.81 -20.38 -3.41
C ASP A 60 5.64 -20.23 -2.43
N ILE A 61 4.41 -20.49 -2.88
CA ILE A 61 3.21 -20.59 -2.03
C ILE A 61 2.90 -22.08 -1.76
N PRO A 62 2.75 -22.50 -0.49
CA PRO A 62 2.39 -23.88 -0.19
C PRO A 62 1.11 -24.32 -0.89
N ALA A 63 1.13 -25.53 -1.47
CA ALA A 63 0.06 -26.01 -2.35
C ALA A 63 -1.34 -25.99 -1.70
N GLN A 64 -1.42 -26.27 -0.38
CA GLN A 64 -2.68 -26.28 0.37
C GLN A 64 -3.37 -24.92 0.45
N TYR A 65 -2.68 -23.80 0.16
CA TYR A 65 -3.28 -22.45 0.21
C TYR A 65 -3.62 -21.90 -1.17
N ARG A 66 -3.07 -22.49 -2.25
CA ARG A 66 -3.26 -21.99 -3.61
C ARG A 66 -4.73 -22.06 -4.03
N GLY A 67 -5.21 -21.01 -4.67
CA GLY A 67 -6.59 -20.88 -5.15
C GLY A 67 -7.64 -20.63 -4.09
N LEU A 68 -7.30 -20.68 -2.79
CA LEU A 68 -8.24 -20.39 -1.73
C LEU A 68 -8.67 -18.92 -1.74
N ASP A 69 -9.94 -18.69 -1.36
CA ASP A 69 -10.35 -17.34 -0.96
C ASP A 69 -9.50 -16.84 0.20
N ARG A 70 -9.22 -15.53 0.24
CA ARG A 70 -8.36 -14.93 1.28
C ARG A 70 -8.80 -15.23 2.70
N PHE A 71 -10.11 -15.30 2.97
CA PHE A 71 -10.62 -15.59 4.32
C PHE A 71 -10.52 -17.08 4.67
N ASP A 72 -10.66 -17.96 3.69
CA ASP A 72 -10.46 -19.39 3.89
C ASP A 72 -8.97 -19.72 4.04
N ALA A 73 -8.12 -19.08 3.25
CA ALA A 73 -6.67 -19.15 3.42
C ALA A 73 -6.23 -18.69 4.81
N ARG A 74 -6.81 -17.60 5.34
CA ARG A 74 -6.55 -17.14 6.72
C ARG A 74 -6.87 -18.20 7.75
N LYS A 75 -8.05 -18.87 7.64
CA LYS A 75 -8.44 -19.94 8.54
C LYS A 75 -7.47 -21.14 8.49
N ALA A 76 -7.10 -21.55 7.27
CA ALA A 76 -6.16 -22.64 7.05
C ALA A 76 -4.77 -22.33 7.64
N ILE A 77 -4.26 -21.12 7.39
CA ILE A 77 -2.96 -20.67 7.92
C ILE A 77 -2.97 -20.63 9.46
N ILE A 78 -4.05 -20.15 10.07
CA ILE A 78 -4.19 -20.13 11.53
C ILE A 78 -4.17 -21.55 12.09
N ALA A 79 -4.89 -22.49 11.47
CA ALA A 79 -4.91 -23.89 11.91
C ALA A 79 -3.53 -24.54 11.79
N ASP A 80 -2.80 -24.27 10.69
CA ASP A 80 -1.45 -24.81 10.49
C ASP A 80 -0.43 -24.20 11.47
N LEU A 81 -0.57 -22.92 11.82
CA LEU A 81 0.28 -22.28 12.84
C LEU A 81 0.01 -22.85 14.23
N ASP A 82 -1.25 -23.13 14.55
CA ASP A 82 -1.64 -23.76 15.83
C ASP A 82 -1.09 -25.18 15.91
N ALA A 83 -1.29 -25.99 14.87
CA ALA A 83 -0.74 -27.34 14.76
C ALA A 83 0.81 -27.39 14.87
N ALA A 84 1.49 -26.34 14.39
CA ALA A 84 2.94 -26.21 14.50
C ALA A 84 3.40 -25.68 15.88
N GLY A 85 2.49 -25.34 16.80
CA GLY A 85 2.81 -24.73 18.10
C GLY A 85 3.37 -23.31 17.99
N LEU A 86 3.07 -22.60 16.89
CA LEU A 86 3.56 -21.26 16.60
C LEU A 86 2.50 -20.18 16.85
N LEU A 87 1.25 -20.56 17.08
CA LEU A 87 0.17 -19.63 17.41
C LEU A 87 0.19 -19.32 18.91
N VAL A 88 0.44 -18.07 19.27
CA VAL A 88 0.44 -17.64 20.67
C VAL A 88 -0.97 -17.23 21.09
N GLU A 89 -1.62 -16.38 20.30
CA GLU A 89 -2.88 -15.75 20.67
C GLU A 89 -3.59 -15.15 19.46
N ILE A 90 -4.92 -15.12 19.48
CA ILE A 90 -5.76 -14.36 18.55
C ILE A 90 -6.54 -13.34 19.35
N LYS A 91 -6.30 -12.06 19.13
CA LYS A 91 -7.03 -10.95 19.78
C LYS A 91 -7.98 -10.27 18.81
N PRO A 92 -9.21 -9.96 19.24
CA PRO A 92 -10.07 -9.04 18.50
C PRO A 92 -9.39 -7.68 18.33
N HIS A 93 -9.35 -7.17 17.13
CA HIS A 93 -8.78 -5.87 16.82
C HIS A 93 -9.74 -5.06 15.97
N LYS A 94 -10.04 -3.81 16.40
CA LYS A 94 -10.84 -2.86 15.63
C LYS A 94 -9.97 -2.15 14.63
N LEU A 95 -10.31 -2.27 13.37
CA LEU A 95 -9.55 -1.75 12.25
C LEU A 95 -10.51 -1.12 11.22
N MET A 96 -10.08 -0.02 10.63
CA MET A 96 -10.80 0.62 9.51
C MET A 96 -10.44 -0.13 8.22
N VAL A 97 -11.38 -0.91 7.72
CA VAL A 97 -11.20 -1.72 6.50
C VAL A 97 -11.87 -1.02 5.32
N PRO A 98 -11.14 -0.72 4.23
CA PRO A 98 -11.75 -0.15 3.03
C PRO A 98 -12.73 -1.14 2.38
N ARG A 99 -13.86 -0.61 1.93
CA ARG A 99 -14.89 -1.40 1.25
C ARG A 99 -15.35 -0.71 -0.02
N GLY A 100 -15.73 -1.51 -1.01
CA GLY A 100 -16.32 -0.99 -2.23
C GLY A 100 -17.72 -0.41 -1.99
N ASP A 101 -17.97 0.82 -2.45
CA ASP A 101 -19.19 1.56 -2.18
C ASP A 101 -20.46 0.81 -2.66
N ARG A 102 -20.38 0.11 -3.79
CA ARG A 102 -21.52 -0.61 -4.37
C ARG A 102 -21.66 -2.03 -3.85
N SER A 103 -20.56 -2.73 -3.67
CA SER A 103 -20.55 -4.17 -3.34
C SER A 103 -20.48 -4.43 -1.84
N GLY A 104 -20.01 -3.47 -1.03
CA GLY A 104 -19.70 -3.69 0.38
C GLY A 104 -18.51 -4.63 0.62
N GLN A 105 -17.88 -5.15 -0.45
CA GLN A 105 -16.76 -6.08 -0.33
C GLN A 105 -15.51 -5.40 0.20
N VAL A 106 -14.74 -6.14 0.99
CA VAL A 106 -13.43 -5.68 1.48
C VAL A 106 -12.48 -5.52 0.30
N ILE A 107 -11.82 -4.36 0.24
CA ILE A 107 -10.80 -4.06 -0.76
C ILE A 107 -9.44 -4.45 -0.17
N GLU A 108 -8.67 -5.24 -0.93
CA GLU A 108 -7.30 -5.56 -0.60
C GLU A 108 -6.36 -4.66 -1.42
N PRO A 109 -5.26 -4.14 -0.85
CA PRO A 109 -4.23 -3.47 -1.62
C PRO A 109 -3.65 -4.43 -2.66
N TYR A 110 -3.60 -3.98 -3.90
CA TYR A 110 -3.15 -4.77 -5.05
C TYR A 110 -2.28 -3.92 -5.97
N LEU A 111 -1.08 -4.37 -6.26
CA LEU A 111 -0.16 -3.67 -7.14
C LEU A 111 -0.59 -3.82 -8.60
N THR A 112 -0.79 -2.71 -9.27
CA THR A 112 -1.07 -2.66 -10.70
C THR A 112 -0.27 -1.54 -11.37
N ASP A 113 -0.01 -1.67 -12.65
CA ASP A 113 0.60 -0.60 -13.43
C ASP A 113 -0.39 0.55 -13.60
N GLN A 114 0.08 1.76 -13.34
CA GLN A 114 -0.68 3.00 -13.44
C GLN A 114 0.14 4.07 -14.14
N TRP A 115 -0.54 5.02 -14.76
CA TRP A 115 0.09 6.23 -15.27
C TRP A 115 0.14 7.28 -14.19
N PHE A 116 1.34 7.82 -13.95
CA PHE A 116 1.58 8.90 -13.01
C PHE A 116 2.19 10.09 -13.70
N VAL A 117 1.77 11.28 -13.29
CA VAL A 117 2.50 12.51 -13.57
C VAL A 117 3.45 12.76 -12.41
N LYS A 118 4.75 12.88 -12.71
CA LYS A 118 5.77 13.21 -11.74
C LYS A 118 5.66 14.69 -11.39
N MET A 119 5.22 15.00 -10.18
CA MET A 119 4.76 16.32 -9.80
C MET A 119 5.84 17.21 -9.17
N ASP A 120 6.93 16.66 -8.64
CA ASP A 120 7.96 17.39 -7.89
C ASP A 120 8.53 18.57 -8.68
N THR A 121 8.98 18.37 -9.92
CA THR A 121 9.52 19.44 -10.77
C THR A 121 8.46 20.47 -11.18
N LEU A 122 7.23 20.03 -11.38
CA LEU A 122 6.09 20.91 -11.70
C LEU A 122 5.71 21.75 -10.48
N GLY A 123 5.69 21.14 -9.29
CA GLY A 123 5.42 21.84 -8.04
C GLY A 123 6.48 22.90 -7.72
N GLN A 124 7.76 22.57 -7.88
CA GLN A 124 8.86 23.52 -7.71
C GLN A 124 8.74 24.70 -8.69
N ARG A 125 8.45 24.42 -9.96
CA ARG A 125 8.23 25.47 -10.95
C ARG A 125 7.04 26.36 -10.59
N GLY A 126 5.97 25.77 -10.09
CA GLY A 126 4.80 26.50 -9.59
C GLY A 126 5.16 27.45 -8.44
N LEU A 127 5.97 27.01 -7.47
CA LEU A 127 6.46 27.84 -6.38
C LEU A 127 7.31 29.02 -6.87
N GLU A 128 8.28 28.77 -7.77
CA GLU A 128 9.13 29.79 -8.36
C GLU A 128 8.31 30.92 -9.03
N LEU A 129 7.25 30.58 -9.75
CA LEU A 129 6.39 31.56 -10.43
C LEU A 129 5.65 32.49 -9.46
N VAL A 130 5.33 32.00 -8.28
CA VAL A 130 4.71 32.81 -7.23
C VAL A 130 5.78 33.64 -6.48
N GLU A 131 6.92 33.06 -6.18
CA GLU A 131 8.01 33.74 -5.46
C GLU A 131 8.61 34.89 -6.25
N ASN A 132 8.77 34.72 -7.55
CA ASN A 132 9.27 35.79 -8.43
C ASN A 132 8.21 36.82 -8.85
N GLY A 133 6.96 36.66 -8.38
CA GLY A 133 5.84 37.55 -8.64
C GLY A 133 5.22 37.48 -10.03
N SER A 134 5.59 36.47 -10.85
CA SER A 134 4.97 36.23 -12.17
C SER A 134 3.51 35.78 -12.02
N VAL A 135 3.19 35.08 -10.95
CA VAL A 135 1.82 34.70 -10.56
C VAL A 135 1.49 35.32 -9.20
N LYS A 136 0.34 35.98 -9.09
CA LYS A 136 -0.13 36.63 -7.86
C LYS A 136 -1.49 36.13 -7.48
N PHE A 137 -1.70 35.90 -6.19
CA PHE A 137 -3.01 35.52 -5.64
C PHE A 137 -3.83 36.75 -5.25
N VAL A 138 -5.12 36.71 -5.54
CA VAL A 138 -6.10 37.71 -5.10
C VAL A 138 -7.25 36.97 -4.42
N PRO A 139 -7.44 37.12 -3.13
CA PRO A 139 -6.62 37.88 -2.16
C PRO A 139 -5.27 37.17 -1.85
N PRO A 140 -4.28 37.95 -1.36
CA PRO A 140 -2.89 37.45 -1.19
C PRO A 140 -2.73 36.29 -0.18
N ASN A 141 -3.64 36.18 0.78
CA ASN A 141 -3.57 35.14 1.82
C ASN A 141 -3.61 33.68 1.28
N TRP A 142 -4.16 33.45 0.09
CA TRP A 142 -4.19 32.14 -0.55
C TRP A 142 -2.80 31.60 -0.93
N VAL A 143 -1.79 32.44 -0.97
CA VAL A 143 -0.42 31.99 -1.23
C VAL A 143 0.09 30.98 -0.21
N ASN A 144 -0.32 31.07 1.06
CA ASN A 144 0.10 30.13 2.10
C ASN A 144 -0.47 28.74 1.87
N THR A 145 -1.75 28.67 1.51
CA THR A 145 -2.41 27.40 1.16
C THR A 145 -1.75 26.79 -0.08
N TYR A 146 -1.50 27.61 -1.12
CA TYR A 146 -0.83 27.16 -2.33
C TYR A 146 0.56 26.60 -2.06
N ARG A 147 1.39 27.30 -1.27
CA ARG A 147 2.72 26.82 -0.86
C ARG A 147 2.65 25.47 -0.18
N HIS A 148 1.77 25.35 0.82
CA HIS A 148 1.61 24.10 1.55
C HIS A 148 1.27 22.93 0.62
N TRP A 149 0.39 23.14 -0.38
CA TRP A 149 0.07 22.12 -1.36
C TRP A 149 1.24 21.77 -2.27
N MET A 150 1.97 22.78 -2.76
CA MET A 150 3.08 22.57 -3.70
C MET A 150 4.30 21.93 -3.03
N GLU A 151 4.61 22.32 -1.80
CA GLU A 151 5.72 21.76 -1.01
C GLU A 151 5.50 20.29 -0.62
N ASN A 152 4.24 19.86 -0.52
CA ASN A 152 3.85 18.50 -0.14
C ASN A 152 3.18 17.74 -1.28
N ILE A 153 3.36 18.19 -2.52
CA ILE A 153 2.69 17.58 -3.67
C ILE A 153 3.20 16.16 -3.91
N GLN A 154 2.28 15.26 -4.13
CA GLN A 154 2.57 13.87 -4.46
C GLN A 154 2.39 13.62 -5.96
N ASP A 155 3.04 12.59 -6.48
CA ASP A 155 2.83 12.15 -7.85
C ASP A 155 1.35 11.86 -8.11
N TRP A 156 0.84 12.38 -9.21
CA TRP A 156 -0.58 12.28 -9.54
C TRP A 156 -0.88 11.06 -10.39
N CYS A 157 -1.59 10.09 -9.83
CA CYS A 157 -2.11 8.95 -10.59
C CYS A 157 -3.28 9.41 -11.47
N ILE A 158 -3.07 9.41 -12.78
CA ILE A 158 -4.04 9.88 -13.78
C ILE A 158 -4.86 8.73 -14.40
N SER A 159 -4.44 7.48 -14.23
CA SER A 159 -5.15 6.32 -14.77
C SER A 159 -6.12 5.68 -13.79
N ARG A 160 -7.15 5.02 -14.32
CA ARG A 160 -8.12 4.21 -13.59
C ARG A 160 -8.45 2.97 -14.42
N GLN A 161 -8.60 1.81 -13.78
CA GLN A 161 -9.08 0.59 -14.44
C GLN A 161 -10.59 0.63 -14.52
N LEU A 162 -11.11 1.27 -15.56
CA LEU A 162 -12.54 1.38 -15.82
C LEU A 162 -12.91 0.58 -17.06
N TRP A 163 -14.00 -0.17 -16.98
CA TRP A 163 -14.57 -0.84 -18.13
C TRP A 163 -15.13 0.16 -19.17
N TRP A 164 -15.57 1.31 -18.69
CA TRP A 164 -16.08 2.41 -19.47
C TRP A 164 -15.51 3.74 -18.96
N GLY A 165 -14.89 4.53 -19.80
CA GLY A 165 -14.28 5.81 -19.44
C GLY A 165 -13.44 6.39 -20.57
N HIS A 166 -12.90 7.58 -20.34
CA HIS A 166 -11.94 8.19 -21.25
C HIS A 166 -10.61 7.42 -21.23
N ARG A 167 -10.07 7.17 -22.41
CA ARG A 167 -8.72 6.61 -22.53
C ARG A 167 -7.69 7.69 -22.34
N ILE A 168 -6.57 7.33 -21.72
CA ILE A 168 -5.36 8.13 -21.76
C ILE A 168 -4.74 7.91 -23.14
N PRO A 169 -4.40 8.97 -23.89
CA PRO A 169 -3.85 8.88 -25.25
C PRO A 169 -2.54 8.10 -25.32
#